data_c315ae4fda4e8387f39b764638dca91c
#
_entry.id   c315ae4fda4e8387f39b764638dca91c
#
_cell.length_a   1.000
_cell.length_b   1.000
_cell.length_c   1.000
_cell.angle_alpha   90.00
_cell.angle_beta   90.00
_cell.angle_gamma   90.00
#
_symmetry.space_group_name_H-M   'P 1'
#
loop_
_entity.id
_entity.type
_entity.pdbx_description
1 polymer ?
#
loop_
_entity_poly.entity_id
_entity_poly.type
_entity_poly.pdbx_seq_one_letter_code
_entity_poly.pdbx_strand_id
1 'polypeptide(L)'
;MNKMLTHLNGYKREAVLAPLFKMLEATFDLFVPLVMADIVNVGIAAHDFHYILVRCGILLLLAVVGLACSLTAQYFSAKAAVGYSTSLRHALFEHIQRLGFTEMDTMGTSTLITRMTSDINQVQSGLNLFLRLFLRSPFVVVGAMIMAFTVNVRAAWIFVVAIPLLSVVVFGVMVITNPLYKTAQARLDRVLGLTRENLTGVRVVRAFDKEQSEIDRFESANDLLTRMQLHVGHISSLMSPLTYVIINLAIVALLYVGSIEINVGGMASGDVIALVNYMNQILVELVKLANLIVQVSKALACAGRVQAVLDTEPGMEFPAALKGEAPADKAGDAVRFDHVSLTYAGAGAPSLTDISFTAKRGQTIGVIGGTGSGKSSLINLIPRFYDATEGTVEILGRPAQEYPRAALRGSVAVVMQKAQLFGGTIRSNLLWGNKNAADADLWAALETAQAADFVRAKPLGLDEPVEQGGRNLSGGQKQRLTIARALVGKPEILILDDSASALDYATDAALRKALAALPGDLTVFIVSQRAASLQHADQIIVLDDGRMVGLGRHADLLKTCPVYEEIYASQFKKGD
;
A
#
# COMPACT_ATOMS: atom_id res chain seq x y z
N MET A 1 17.68 0.54 7.45
CA MET A 1 17.32 1.66 8.35
C MET A 1 17.94 3.00 7.95
N ASN A 2 19.21 3.07 7.57
CA ASN A 2 19.82 4.35 7.15
C ASN A 2 19.14 5.02 5.94
N LYS A 3 18.69 4.26 4.94
CA LYS A 3 17.96 4.79 3.77
C LYS A 3 16.63 5.46 4.15
N MET A 4 15.92 4.94 5.14
CA MET A 4 14.66 5.53 5.61
C MET A 4 14.89 6.88 6.31
N LEU A 5 15.98 7.02 7.09
CA LEU A 5 16.30 8.27 7.78
C LEU A 5 16.65 9.41 6.82
N THR A 6 17.05 9.12 5.58
CA THR A 6 17.34 10.17 4.58
C THR A 6 16.11 11.01 4.25
N HIS A 7 14.90 10.43 4.34
CA HIS A 7 13.64 11.16 4.13
C HIS A 7 13.35 12.20 5.22
N LEU A 8 14.06 12.14 6.37
CA LEU A 8 13.99 13.13 7.43
C LEU A 8 14.93 14.34 7.19
N ASN A 9 15.82 14.26 6.20
CA ASN A 9 16.86 15.28 5.99
C ASN A 9 16.30 16.70 5.80
N GLY A 10 15.14 16.85 5.17
CA GLY A 10 14.46 18.14 5.00
C GLY A 10 13.84 18.71 6.28
N TYR A 11 13.73 17.90 7.34
CA TYR A 11 13.02 18.25 8.58
C TYR A 11 13.88 18.05 9.84
N LYS A 12 15.21 18.07 9.70
CA LYS A 12 16.16 17.88 10.84
C LYS A 12 15.96 18.90 11.94
N ARG A 13 15.73 20.16 11.57
CA ARG A 13 15.53 21.25 12.54
C ARG A 13 14.28 20.99 13.39
N GLU A 14 13.19 20.66 12.75
CA GLU A 14 11.94 20.34 13.39
C GLU A 14 12.03 19.08 14.28
N ALA A 15 12.75 18.07 13.82
CA ALA A 15 13.00 16.84 14.56
C ALA A 15 13.85 17.05 15.83
N VAL A 16 14.69 18.08 15.88
CA VAL A 16 15.47 18.45 17.07
C VAL A 16 14.70 19.43 17.96
N LEU A 17 14.02 20.43 17.37
CA LEU A 17 13.28 21.44 18.13
C LEU A 17 12.08 20.84 18.88
N ALA A 18 11.38 19.86 18.29
CA ALA A 18 10.22 19.26 18.93
C ALA A 18 10.55 18.61 20.29
N PRO A 19 11.52 17.69 20.41
CA PRO A 19 11.95 17.16 21.70
C PRO A 19 12.50 18.20 22.66
N LEU A 20 13.24 19.20 22.14
CA LEU A 20 13.82 20.27 22.97
C LEU A 20 12.72 21.08 23.69
N PHE A 21 11.70 21.56 22.95
CA PHE A 21 10.59 22.29 23.55
C PHE A 21 9.76 21.39 24.47
N LYS A 22 9.68 20.07 24.18
CA LYS A 22 8.98 19.11 25.04
C LYS A 22 9.73 18.84 26.34
N MET A 23 11.06 18.86 26.32
CA MET A 23 11.89 18.81 27.54
C MET A 23 11.78 20.10 28.35
N LEU A 24 11.73 21.26 27.68
CA LEU A 24 11.56 22.55 28.37
C LEU A 24 10.20 22.64 29.07
N GLU A 25 9.12 22.21 28.43
CA GLU A 25 7.80 22.04 29.06
C GLU A 25 7.88 21.14 30.28
N ALA A 26 8.52 19.97 30.16
CA ALA A 26 8.68 19.03 31.26
C ALA A 26 9.48 19.63 32.44
N THR A 27 10.44 20.48 32.15
CA THR A 27 11.20 21.20 33.21
C THR A 27 10.27 22.13 33.97
N PHE A 28 9.42 22.89 33.28
CA PHE A 28 8.43 23.75 33.97
C PHE A 28 7.42 22.94 34.79
N ASP A 29 6.95 21.80 34.26
CA ASP A 29 6.05 20.90 34.99
C ASP A 29 6.67 20.39 36.32
N LEU A 30 8.00 20.19 36.37
CA LEU A 30 8.70 19.78 37.57
C LEU A 30 8.81 20.89 38.65
N PHE A 31 8.76 22.18 38.27
CA PHE A 31 8.76 23.27 39.22
C PHE A 31 7.40 23.55 39.84
N VAL A 32 6.30 23.15 39.22
CA VAL A 32 4.94 23.41 39.72
C VAL A 32 4.71 22.87 41.15
N PRO A 33 5.08 21.61 41.49
CA PRO A 33 4.90 21.11 42.84
C PRO A 33 5.69 21.89 43.91
N LEU A 34 6.91 22.42 43.59
CA LEU A 34 7.69 23.23 44.52
C LEU A 34 7.02 24.57 44.82
N VAL A 35 6.50 25.24 43.78
CA VAL A 35 5.80 26.52 43.97
C VAL A 35 4.51 26.31 44.78
N MET A 36 3.83 25.15 44.55
CA MET A 36 2.70 24.76 45.40
C MET A 36 3.10 24.52 46.86
N ALA A 37 4.26 23.89 47.11
CA ALA A 37 4.79 23.72 48.44
C ALA A 37 5.08 25.07 49.13
N ASP A 38 5.70 26.03 48.41
CA ASP A 38 5.96 27.37 48.91
C ASP A 38 4.68 28.11 49.30
N ILE A 39 3.60 27.99 48.52
CA ILE A 39 2.31 28.62 48.86
C ILE A 39 1.80 28.08 50.19
N VAL A 40 1.92 26.77 50.43
CA VAL A 40 1.44 26.13 51.66
C VAL A 40 2.37 26.47 52.82
N ASN A 41 3.66 26.32 52.64
CA ASN A 41 4.66 26.42 53.70
C ASN A 41 4.85 27.85 54.22
N VAL A 42 4.79 28.85 53.31
CA VAL A 42 5.04 30.25 53.64
C VAL A 42 3.74 31.06 53.59
N GLY A 43 3.04 31.03 52.48
CA GLY A 43 1.88 31.90 52.23
C GLY A 43 0.73 31.61 53.18
N ILE A 44 0.31 30.36 53.28
CA ILE A 44 -0.82 29.95 54.13
C ILE A 44 -0.41 29.97 55.59
N ALA A 45 0.77 29.45 55.93
CA ALA A 45 1.28 29.42 57.31
C ALA A 45 1.45 30.79 57.94
N ALA A 46 1.92 31.80 57.14
CA ALA A 46 2.07 33.18 57.58
C ALA A 46 0.82 34.04 57.38
N HIS A 47 -0.27 33.53 56.84
CA HIS A 47 -1.47 34.28 56.41
C HIS A 47 -1.15 35.46 55.47
N ASP A 48 -0.06 35.38 54.68
CA ASP A 48 0.36 36.43 53.75
C ASP A 48 -0.32 36.28 52.40
N PHE A 49 -1.42 37.00 52.22
CA PHE A 49 -2.22 37.00 51.00
C PHE A 49 -1.41 37.53 49.78
N HIS A 50 -0.53 38.52 50.02
CA HIS A 50 0.27 39.09 48.95
C HIS A 50 1.26 38.04 48.40
N TYR A 51 1.93 37.31 49.27
CA TYR A 51 2.83 36.21 48.88
C TYR A 51 2.11 35.13 48.11
N ILE A 52 0.94 34.72 48.56
CA ILE A 52 0.10 33.75 47.85
C ILE A 52 -0.23 34.25 46.43
N LEU A 53 -0.67 35.49 46.28
CA LEU A 53 -1.00 36.08 44.98
C LEU A 53 0.19 36.09 44.02
N VAL A 54 1.36 36.46 44.50
CA VAL A 54 2.61 36.47 43.69
C VAL A 54 2.96 35.05 43.23
N ARG A 55 2.90 34.04 44.14
CA ARG A 55 3.19 32.64 43.79
C ARG A 55 2.14 32.05 42.85
N CYS A 56 0.88 32.39 43.00
CA CYS A 56 -0.17 32.05 42.03
C CYS A 56 0.08 32.67 40.65
N GLY A 57 0.61 33.93 40.61
CA GLY A 57 1.07 34.59 39.37
C GLY A 57 2.22 33.82 38.74
N ILE A 58 3.16 33.29 39.52
CA ILE A 58 4.26 32.45 38.99
C ILE A 58 3.70 31.12 38.45
N LEU A 59 2.76 30.45 39.09
CA LEU A 59 2.11 29.27 38.58
C LEU A 59 1.39 29.51 37.25
N LEU A 60 0.70 30.67 37.14
CA LEU A 60 0.04 31.05 35.90
C LEU A 60 1.08 31.32 34.79
N LEU A 61 2.19 31.97 35.10
CA LEU A 61 3.28 32.21 34.17
C LEU A 61 3.87 30.87 33.67
N LEU A 62 4.19 29.95 34.59
CA LEU A 62 4.68 28.60 34.23
C LEU A 62 3.70 27.84 33.34
N ALA A 63 2.40 27.93 33.64
CA ALA A 63 1.36 27.30 32.82
C ALA A 63 1.31 27.90 31.40
N VAL A 64 1.38 29.24 31.27
CA VAL A 64 1.35 29.93 29.96
C VAL A 64 2.61 29.60 29.15
N VAL A 65 3.78 29.66 29.76
CA VAL A 65 5.05 29.33 29.11
C VAL A 65 5.08 27.84 28.74
N GLY A 66 4.66 26.96 29.64
CA GLY A 66 4.53 25.53 29.39
C GLY A 66 3.58 25.23 28.23
N LEU A 67 2.43 25.92 28.16
CA LEU A 67 1.49 25.81 27.05
C LEU A 67 2.14 26.24 25.72
N ALA A 68 2.85 27.38 25.70
CA ALA A 68 3.55 27.86 24.52
C ALA A 68 4.61 26.84 24.04
N CYS A 69 5.39 26.27 24.97
CA CYS A 69 6.36 25.21 24.67
C CYS A 69 5.68 23.96 24.12
N SER A 70 4.56 23.54 24.73
CA SER A 70 3.79 22.38 24.30
C SER A 70 3.24 22.54 22.90
N LEU A 71 2.61 23.66 22.58
CA LEU A 71 2.07 23.97 21.25
C LEU A 71 3.20 24.00 20.19
N THR A 72 4.32 24.64 20.51
CA THR A 72 5.49 24.70 19.64
C THR A 72 6.07 23.31 19.36
N ALA A 73 6.25 22.50 20.41
CA ALA A 73 6.72 21.13 20.29
C ALA A 73 5.77 20.27 19.44
N GLN A 74 4.47 20.43 19.64
CA GLN A 74 3.44 19.70 18.87
C GLN A 74 3.43 20.09 17.41
N TYR A 75 3.57 21.39 17.11
CA TYR A 75 3.67 21.90 15.75
C TYR A 75 4.89 21.33 15.01
N PHE A 76 6.08 21.41 15.61
CA PHE A 76 7.31 20.91 14.98
C PHE A 76 7.31 19.39 14.83
N SER A 77 6.80 18.64 15.83
CA SER A 77 6.66 17.20 15.75
C SER A 77 5.71 16.78 14.63
N ALA A 78 4.54 17.44 14.52
CA ALA A 78 3.58 17.17 13.46
C ALA A 78 4.16 17.50 12.08
N LYS A 79 4.80 18.67 11.93
CA LYS A 79 5.45 19.09 10.68
C LYS A 79 6.53 18.12 10.24
N ALA A 80 7.39 17.66 11.15
CA ALA A 80 8.43 16.68 10.85
C ALA A 80 7.82 15.32 10.45
N ALA A 81 6.83 14.82 11.19
CA ALA A 81 6.22 13.53 10.92
C ALA A 81 5.41 13.51 9.61
N VAL A 82 4.64 14.56 9.32
CA VAL A 82 3.89 14.71 8.06
C VAL A 82 4.85 14.87 6.89
N GLY A 83 5.85 15.74 7.01
CA GLY A 83 6.83 15.96 5.95
C GLY A 83 7.62 14.69 5.62
N TYR A 84 8.04 13.95 6.63
CA TYR A 84 8.68 12.65 6.47
C TYR A 84 7.78 11.66 5.71
N SER A 85 6.52 11.52 6.14
CA SER A 85 5.59 10.59 5.50
C SER A 85 5.26 10.97 4.05
N THR A 86 5.20 12.26 3.75
CA THR A 86 5.00 12.78 2.38
C THR A 86 6.20 12.41 1.49
N SER A 87 7.43 12.65 1.97
CA SER A 87 8.65 12.27 1.24
C SER A 87 8.72 10.75 1.00
N LEU A 88 8.35 9.96 2.02
CA LEU A 88 8.35 8.51 1.92
C LEU A 88 7.29 7.99 0.93
N ARG A 89 6.07 8.58 0.93
CA ARG A 89 5.04 8.24 -0.06
C ARG A 89 5.48 8.55 -1.49
N HIS A 90 6.10 9.71 -1.69
CA HIS A 90 6.62 10.10 -2.99
C HIS A 90 7.66 9.09 -3.49
N ALA A 91 8.66 8.78 -2.66
CA ALA A 91 9.71 7.84 -3.00
C ALA A 91 9.16 6.43 -3.26
N LEU A 92 8.22 5.96 -2.42
CA LEU A 92 7.60 4.65 -2.60
C LEU A 92 6.76 4.58 -3.88
N PHE A 93 5.98 5.63 -4.18
CA PHE A 93 5.18 5.68 -5.41
C PHE A 93 6.06 5.70 -6.66
N GLU A 94 7.10 6.54 -6.66
CA GLU A 94 8.08 6.60 -7.75
C GLU A 94 8.77 5.26 -7.97
N HIS A 95 9.15 4.58 -6.89
CA HIS A 95 9.77 3.27 -6.94
C HIS A 95 8.81 2.21 -7.52
N ILE A 96 7.56 2.16 -7.05
CA ILE A 96 6.52 1.25 -7.56
C ILE A 96 6.32 1.43 -9.07
N GLN A 97 6.36 2.67 -9.58
CA GLN A 97 6.22 2.92 -11.03
C GLN A 97 7.41 2.41 -11.86
N ARG A 98 8.55 2.14 -11.22
CA ARG A 98 9.74 1.57 -11.87
C ARG A 98 9.78 0.04 -11.85
N LEU A 99 9.03 -0.60 -10.95
CA LEU A 99 8.96 -2.06 -10.86
C LEU A 99 8.37 -2.67 -12.13
N GLY A 100 8.82 -3.87 -12.45
CA GLY A 100 8.28 -4.68 -13.54
C GLY A 100 6.98 -5.41 -13.13
N PHE A 101 6.39 -6.12 -14.09
CA PHE A 101 5.18 -6.92 -13.82
C PHE A 101 5.48 -8.09 -12.88
N THR A 102 6.64 -8.72 -13.00
CA THR A 102 7.07 -9.84 -12.13
C THR A 102 7.06 -9.44 -10.65
N GLU A 103 7.63 -8.28 -10.31
CA GLU A 103 7.67 -7.78 -8.94
C GLU A 103 6.26 -7.37 -8.47
N MET A 104 5.47 -6.75 -9.36
CA MET A 104 4.09 -6.36 -9.08
C MET A 104 3.19 -7.58 -8.78
N ASP A 105 3.34 -8.66 -9.56
CA ASP A 105 2.59 -9.90 -9.37
C ASP A 105 3.00 -10.63 -8.09
N THR A 106 4.32 -10.67 -7.80
CA THR A 106 4.86 -11.30 -6.58
C THR A 106 4.38 -10.59 -5.32
N MET A 107 4.39 -9.27 -5.30
CA MET A 107 3.97 -8.48 -4.13
C MET A 107 2.46 -8.35 -4.00
N GLY A 108 1.76 -8.29 -5.12
CA GLY A 108 0.32 -8.05 -5.22
C GLY A 108 -0.08 -6.59 -4.98
N THR A 109 -0.99 -6.08 -5.81
CA THR A 109 -1.46 -4.68 -5.78
C THR A 109 -2.09 -4.29 -4.44
N SER A 110 -2.84 -5.19 -3.79
CA SER A 110 -3.46 -4.95 -2.49
C SER A 110 -2.42 -4.71 -1.38
N THR A 111 -1.31 -5.43 -1.43
CA THR A 111 -0.18 -5.25 -0.51
C THR A 111 0.45 -3.88 -0.72
N LEU A 112 0.74 -3.49 -1.96
CA LEU A 112 1.34 -2.19 -2.27
C LEU A 112 0.44 -1.02 -1.83
N ILE A 113 -0.88 -1.12 -2.02
CA ILE A 113 -1.84 -0.14 -1.51
C ILE A 113 -1.75 -0.03 0.03
N THR A 114 -1.68 -1.16 0.73
CA THR A 114 -1.54 -1.18 2.20
C THR A 114 -0.25 -0.52 2.66
N ARG A 115 0.89 -0.75 1.94
CA ARG A 115 2.17 -0.07 2.23
C ARG A 115 2.06 1.45 2.04
N MET A 116 1.44 1.89 0.93
CA MET A 116 1.25 3.32 0.60
C MET A 116 0.36 4.06 1.59
N THR A 117 -0.61 3.37 2.18
CA THR A 117 -1.64 3.98 3.04
C THR A 117 -1.41 3.67 4.52
N SER A 118 -1.82 2.49 4.97
CA SER A 118 -1.83 2.10 6.39
C SER A 118 -0.45 2.09 7.02
N ASP A 119 0.54 1.47 6.35
CA ASP A 119 1.88 1.33 6.93
C ASP A 119 2.58 2.68 7.05
N ILE A 120 2.53 3.54 6.04
CA ILE A 120 3.12 4.89 6.13
C ILE A 120 2.42 5.74 7.18
N ASN A 121 1.08 5.64 7.32
CA ASN A 121 0.36 6.35 8.37
C ASN A 121 0.78 5.89 9.77
N GLN A 122 1.02 4.59 9.97
CA GLN A 122 1.52 4.06 11.23
C GLN A 122 2.95 4.54 11.53
N VAL A 123 3.82 4.61 10.51
CA VAL A 123 5.18 5.18 10.64
C VAL A 123 5.10 6.66 11.00
N GLN A 124 4.24 7.44 10.35
CA GLN A 124 4.01 8.86 10.67
C GLN A 124 3.58 9.06 12.13
N SER A 125 2.59 8.28 12.58
CA SER A 125 2.09 8.34 13.95
C SER A 125 3.15 7.96 14.96
N GLY A 126 3.92 6.91 14.68
CA GLY A 126 5.02 6.46 15.54
C GLY A 126 6.14 7.51 15.64
N LEU A 127 6.53 8.14 14.52
CA LEU A 127 7.53 9.21 14.51
C LEU A 127 7.04 10.43 15.30
N ASN A 128 5.79 10.84 15.14
CA ASN A 128 5.21 11.95 15.90
C ASN A 128 5.28 11.69 17.41
N LEU A 129 4.84 10.51 17.84
CA LEU A 129 4.85 10.12 19.27
C LEU A 129 6.29 10.00 19.79
N PHE A 130 7.20 9.46 19.00
CA PHE A 130 8.61 9.34 19.35
C PHE A 130 9.21 10.72 19.64
N LEU A 131 9.04 11.70 18.72
CA LEU A 131 9.58 13.05 18.88
C LEU A 131 9.01 13.78 20.11
N ARG A 132 7.79 13.44 20.52
CA ARG A 132 7.10 14.11 21.65
C ARG A 132 7.37 13.48 23.00
N LEU A 133 7.48 12.16 23.08
CA LEU A 133 7.42 11.45 24.36
C LEU A 133 8.71 10.68 24.70
N PHE A 134 9.53 10.33 23.72
CA PHE A 134 10.69 9.46 23.95
C PHE A 134 11.70 10.04 24.93
N LEU A 135 12.01 11.33 24.84
CA LEU A 135 12.91 12.01 25.78
C LEU A 135 12.15 12.54 27.00
N ARG A 136 10.90 13.00 26.81
CA ARG A 136 10.11 13.63 27.88
C ARG A 136 9.82 12.67 29.02
N SER A 137 9.31 11.46 28.75
CA SER A 137 8.85 10.56 29.82
C SER A 137 9.98 10.10 30.74
N PRO A 138 11.15 9.62 30.24
CA PRO A 138 12.28 9.33 31.12
C PRO A 138 12.80 10.56 31.87
N PHE A 139 12.83 11.74 31.19
CA PHE A 139 13.27 12.98 31.80
C PHE A 139 12.39 13.40 32.98
N VAL A 140 11.06 13.29 32.86
CA VAL A 140 10.14 13.61 33.97
C VAL A 140 10.28 12.59 35.12
N VAL A 141 10.40 11.30 34.83
CA VAL A 141 10.56 10.26 35.87
C VAL A 141 11.84 10.48 36.67
N VAL A 142 12.98 10.67 35.96
CA VAL A 142 14.27 10.91 36.64
C VAL A 142 14.28 12.30 37.28
N GLY A 143 13.73 13.32 36.63
CA GLY A 143 13.63 14.67 37.14
C GLY A 143 12.79 14.75 38.43
N ALA A 144 11.61 14.11 38.46
CA ALA A 144 10.77 14.06 39.67
C ALA A 144 11.46 13.33 40.84
N MET A 145 12.23 12.26 40.53
CA MET A 145 13.05 11.60 41.57
C MET A 145 14.14 12.53 42.10
N ILE A 146 14.89 13.24 41.23
CA ILE A 146 15.91 14.22 41.65
C ILE A 146 15.25 15.31 42.51
N MET A 147 14.12 15.87 42.06
CA MET A 147 13.39 16.90 42.79
C MET A 147 12.91 16.38 44.17
N ALA A 148 12.49 15.12 44.27
CA ALA A 148 12.16 14.52 45.57
C ALA A 148 13.37 14.48 46.52
N PHE A 149 14.57 14.19 46.01
CA PHE A 149 15.81 14.25 46.81
C PHE A 149 16.18 15.65 47.27
N THR A 150 15.87 16.68 46.48
CA THR A 150 16.09 18.08 46.91
C THR A 150 15.12 18.53 47.99
N VAL A 151 13.92 17.94 48.03
CA VAL A 151 12.91 18.25 49.05
C VAL A 151 13.26 17.56 50.38
N ASN A 152 13.39 16.24 50.39
CA ASN A 152 13.80 15.49 51.59
C ASN A 152 14.40 14.14 51.22
N VAL A 153 15.65 13.89 51.66
CA VAL A 153 16.41 12.68 51.32
C VAL A 153 15.77 11.41 51.87
N ARG A 154 15.21 11.44 53.10
CA ARG A 154 14.58 10.25 53.72
C ARG A 154 13.29 9.85 52.99
N ALA A 155 12.45 10.83 52.66
CA ALA A 155 11.22 10.60 51.90
C ALA A 155 11.50 10.17 50.45
N ALA A 156 12.60 10.65 49.84
CA ALA A 156 12.98 10.31 48.48
C ALA A 156 13.35 8.82 48.30
N TRP A 157 13.79 8.11 49.32
CA TRP A 157 14.03 6.65 49.23
C TRP A 157 12.75 5.85 48.90
N ILE A 158 11.56 6.40 49.22
CA ILE A 158 10.29 5.78 48.82
C ILE A 158 10.16 5.73 47.30
N PHE A 159 10.64 6.77 46.61
CA PHE A 159 10.64 6.80 45.14
C PHE A 159 11.58 5.76 44.54
N VAL A 160 12.76 5.56 45.14
CA VAL A 160 13.74 4.56 44.72
C VAL A 160 13.17 3.14 44.76
N VAL A 161 12.22 2.87 45.70
CA VAL A 161 11.52 1.57 45.77
C VAL A 161 10.29 1.56 44.88
N ALA A 162 9.48 2.62 44.89
CA ALA A 162 8.22 2.67 44.16
C ALA A 162 8.40 2.65 42.62
N ILE A 163 9.39 3.38 42.08
CA ILE A 163 9.61 3.46 40.63
C ILE A 163 9.95 2.10 40.00
N PRO A 164 10.93 1.32 40.50
CA PRO A 164 11.17 -0.03 40.02
C PRO A 164 9.95 -0.96 40.16
N LEU A 165 9.24 -0.90 41.28
CA LEU A 165 8.06 -1.72 41.51
C LEU A 165 6.94 -1.40 40.50
N LEU A 166 6.65 -0.12 40.29
CA LEU A 166 5.72 0.34 39.23
C LEU A 166 6.18 -0.09 37.86
N SER A 167 7.48 0.06 37.55
CA SER A 167 8.06 -0.36 36.26
C SER A 167 7.87 -1.85 36.03
N VAL A 168 8.12 -2.70 37.02
CA VAL A 168 7.91 -4.15 36.92
C VAL A 168 6.45 -4.48 36.61
N VAL A 169 5.49 -3.82 37.25
CA VAL A 169 4.06 -4.05 36.99
C VAL A 169 3.69 -3.56 35.60
N VAL A 170 4.03 -2.32 35.22
CA VAL A 170 3.64 -1.73 33.94
C VAL A 170 4.26 -2.49 32.78
N PHE A 171 5.56 -2.72 32.81
CA PHE A 171 6.25 -3.46 31.74
C PHE A 171 5.97 -4.96 31.79
N GLY A 172 5.78 -5.54 32.96
CA GLY A 172 5.41 -6.95 33.14
C GLY A 172 4.05 -7.26 32.51
N VAL A 173 3.02 -6.47 32.83
CA VAL A 173 1.70 -6.61 32.20
C VAL A 173 1.80 -6.39 30.68
N MET A 174 2.57 -5.40 30.23
CA MET A 174 2.76 -5.13 28.81
C MET A 174 3.41 -6.32 28.07
N VAL A 175 4.47 -6.91 28.63
CA VAL A 175 5.17 -8.07 28.03
C VAL A 175 4.24 -9.29 27.95
N ILE A 176 3.41 -9.51 28.96
CA ILE A 176 2.44 -10.63 28.99
C ILE A 176 1.30 -10.38 27.99
N THR A 177 0.75 -9.17 27.95
CA THR A 177 -0.43 -8.87 27.12
C THR A 177 -0.12 -8.70 25.62
N ASN A 178 1.08 -8.26 25.26
CA ASN A 178 1.45 -7.99 23.87
C ASN A 178 1.33 -9.22 22.94
N PRO A 179 1.82 -10.43 23.28
CA PRO A 179 1.60 -11.64 22.46
C PRO A 179 0.14 -12.07 22.45
N LEU A 180 -0.60 -11.85 23.53
CA LEU A 180 -2.02 -12.15 23.61
C LEU A 180 -2.85 -11.24 22.70
N TYR A 181 -2.52 -9.95 22.60
CA TYR A 181 -3.13 -9.03 21.62
C TYR A 181 -2.87 -9.49 20.18
N LYS A 182 -1.66 -9.99 19.85
CA LYS A 182 -1.39 -10.56 18.54
C LYS A 182 -2.27 -11.77 18.23
N THR A 183 -2.47 -12.64 19.21
CA THR A 183 -3.36 -13.80 19.08
C THR A 183 -4.82 -13.37 18.90
N ALA A 184 -5.29 -12.40 19.69
CA ALA A 184 -6.63 -11.83 19.53
C ALA A 184 -6.82 -11.21 18.14
N GLN A 185 -5.82 -10.49 17.62
CA GLN A 185 -5.85 -9.94 16.27
C GLN A 185 -5.95 -11.04 15.21
N ALA A 186 -5.19 -12.13 15.33
CA ALA A 186 -5.28 -13.26 14.39
C ALA A 186 -6.67 -13.93 14.40
N ARG A 187 -7.34 -13.98 15.58
CA ARG A 187 -8.74 -14.46 15.67
C ARG A 187 -9.72 -13.48 15.01
N LEU A 188 -9.51 -12.17 15.20
CA LEU A 188 -10.31 -11.14 14.51
C LEU A 188 -10.15 -11.22 12.98
N ASP A 189 -8.93 -11.39 12.49
CA ASP A 189 -8.66 -11.55 11.06
C ASP A 189 -9.38 -12.79 10.48
N ARG A 190 -9.50 -13.86 11.29
CA ARG A 190 -10.28 -15.05 10.91
C ARG A 190 -11.77 -14.74 10.79
N VAL A 191 -12.37 -14.03 11.75
CA VAL A 191 -13.78 -13.61 11.70
C VAL A 191 -14.04 -12.68 10.50
N LEU A 192 -13.15 -11.71 10.27
CA LEU A 192 -13.22 -10.83 9.10
C LEU A 192 -13.09 -11.60 7.78
N GLY A 193 -12.23 -12.63 7.74
CA GLY A 193 -12.09 -13.52 6.60
C GLY A 193 -13.38 -14.25 6.27
N LEU A 194 -14.02 -14.88 7.27
CA LEU A 194 -15.32 -15.54 7.14
C LEU A 194 -16.42 -14.57 6.68
N THR A 195 -16.47 -13.37 7.27
CA THR A 195 -17.43 -12.33 6.86
C THR A 195 -17.26 -11.96 5.40
N ARG A 196 -16.02 -11.75 4.94
CA ARG A 196 -15.73 -11.41 3.53
C ARG A 196 -16.10 -12.56 2.59
N GLU A 197 -15.77 -13.80 2.95
CA GLU A 197 -16.10 -15.00 2.19
C GLU A 197 -17.62 -15.11 2.01
N ASN A 198 -18.40 -14.98 3.10
CA ASN A 198 -19.85 -15.04 3.09
C ASN A 198 -20.48 -13.90 2.28
N LEU A 199 -20.03 -12.65 2.43
CA LEU A 199 -20.58 -11.51 1.67
C LEU A 199 -20.27 -11.63 0.18
N THR A 200 -19.08 -12.12 -0.18
CA THR A 200 -18.70 -12.33 -1.58
C THR A 200 -19.46 -13.52 -2.19
N GLY A 201 -19.60 -14.59 -1.41
CA GLY A 201 -20.25 -15.86 -1.82
C GLY A 201 -21.73 -15.95 -1.49
N VAL A 202 -22.41 -14.86 -1.09
CA VAL A 202 -23.80 -14.90 -0.57
C VAL A 202 -24.79 -15.58 -1.50
N ARG A 203 -24.62 -15.45 -2.81
CA ARG A 203 -25.46 -16.12 -3.81
C ARG A 203 -25.27 -17.65 -3.78
N VAL A 204 -24.04 -18.10 -3.57
CA VAL A 204 -23.71 -19.53 -3.47
C VAL A 204 -24.27 -20.10 -2.17
N VAL A 205 -24.05 -19.41 -1.04
CA VAL A 205 -24.60 -19.83 0.27
C VAL A 205 -26.11 -20.03 0.19
N ARG A 206 -26.84 -19.07 -0.40
CA ARG A 206 -28.30 -19.16 -0.58
C ARG A 206 -28.72 -20.21 -1.61
N ALA A 207 -27.95 -20.39 -2.69
CA ALA A 207 -28.30 -21.38 -3.72
C ALA A 207 -28.17 -22.83 -3.21
N PHE A 208 -27.31 -23.05 -2.19
CA PHE A 208 -27.09 -24.37 -1.60
C PHE A 208 -27.72 -24.56 -0.22
N ASP A 209 -28.54 -23.60 0.26
CA ASP A 209 -29.22 -23.63 1.56
C ASP A 209 -28.24 -23.88 2.72
N LYS A 210 -27.12 -23.10 2.74
CA LYS A 210 -26.04 -23.25 3.71
C LYS A 210 -25.96 -22.13 4.74
N GLU A 211 -27.00 -21.29 4.84
CA GLU A 211 -27.03 -20.14 5.75
C GLU A 211 -26.77 -20.56 7.19
N GLN A 212 -27.46 -21.61 7.67
CA GLN A 212 -27.30 -22.06 9.05
C GLN A 212 -25.88 -22.58 9.33
N SER A 213 -25.31 -23.34 8.40
CA SER A 213 -23.93 -23.85 8.51
C SER A 213 -22.90 -22.72 8.59
N GLU A 214 -23.11 -21.64 7.83
CA GLU A 214 -22.22 -20.48 7.86
C GLU A 214 -22.43 -19.60 9.11
N ILE A 215 -23.66 -19.52 9.64
CA ILE A 215 -23.94 -18.90 10.94
C ILE A 215 -23.19 -19.64 12.05
N ASP A 216 -23.32 -20.96 12.12
CA ASP A 216 -22.66 -21.80 13.14
C ASP A 216 -21.12 -21.67 13.06
N ARG A 217 -20.58 -21.63 11.85
CA ARG A 217 -19.14 -21.42 11.60
C ARG A 217 -18.66 -20.03 12.06
N PHE A 218 -19.46 -19.00 11.78
CA PHE A 218 -19.19 -17.63 12.22
C PHE A 218 -19.27 -17.52 13.75
N GLU A 219 -20.32 -18.06 14.39
CA GLU A 219 -20.49 -18.05 15.84
C GLU A 219 -19.34 -18.74 16.53
N SER A 220 -18.92 -19.91 16.06
CA SER A 220 -17.77 -20.64 16.61
C SER A 220 -16.48 -19.83 16.56
N ALA A 221 -16.22 -19.13 15.45
CA ALA A 221 -15.05 -18.28 15.30
C ALA A 221 -15.14 -17.02 16.17
N ASN A 222 -16.33 -16.43 16.29
CA ASN A 222 -16.61 -15.26 17.11
C ASN A 222 -16.50 -15.58 18.60
N ASP A 223 -16.95 -16.75 19.05
CA ASP A 223 -16.79 -17.21 20.44
C ASP A 223 -15.32 -17.37 20.82
N LEU A 224 -14.50 -17.94 19.92
CA LEU A 224 -13.05 -18.04 20.14
C LEU A 224 -12.39 -16.65 20.25
N LEU A 225 -12.81 -15.69 19.42
CA LEU A 225 -12.37 -14.30 19.49
C LEU A 225 -12.79 -13.68 20.83
N THR A 226 -14.06 -13.82 21.21
CA THR A 226 -14.63 -13.27 22.46
C THR A 226 -13.89 -13.78 23.68
N ARG A 227 -13.69 -15.11 23.78
CA ARG A 227 -12.92 -15.71 24.90
C ARG A 227 -11.50 -15.16 24.97
N MET A 228 -10.85 -14.99 23.81
CA MET A 228 -9.49 -14.44 23.77
C MET A 228 -9.46 -12.97 24.17
N GLN A 229 -10.41 -12.15 23.71
CA GLN A 229 -10.53 -10.74 24.10
C GLN A 229 -10.82 -10.58 25.59
N LEU A 230 -11.71 -11.40 26.15
CA LEU A 230 -11.98 -11.42 27.59
C LEU A 230 -10.73 -11.80 28.39
N HIS A 231 -9.98 -12.83 27.95
CA HIS A 231 -8.74 -13.22 28.62
C HIS A 231 -7.71 -12.10 28.61
N VAL A 232 -7.49 -11.45 27.46
CA VAL A 232 -6.60 -10.27 27.35
C VAL A 232 -7.12 -9.12 28.21
N GLY A 233 -8.44 -8.89 28.20
CA GLY A 233 -9.10 -7.86 28.98
C GLY A 233 -8.89 -8.06 30.48
N HIS A 234 -9.06 -9.29 30.99
CA HIS A 234 -8.84 -9.61 32.40
C HIS A 234 -7.41 -9.30 32.86
N ILE A 235 -6.40 -9.70 32.05
CA ILE A 235 -4.99 -9.43 32.40
C ILE A 235 -4.70 -7.93 32.31
N SER A 236 -5.16 -7.27 31.24
CA SER A 236 -4.93 -5.83 31.03
C SER A 236 -5.62 -4.98 32.09
N SER A 237 -6.80 -5.40 32.57
CA SER A 237 -7.54 -4.68 33.61
C SER A 237 -6.84 -4.69 34.97
N LEU A 238 -5.95 -5.65 35.25
CA LEU A 238 -5.15 -5.70 36.46
C LEU A 238 -4.12 -4.57 36.57
N MET A 239 -3.73 -3.98 35.44
CA MET A 239 -2.71 -2.93 35.40
C MET A 239 -3.09 -1.72 36.25
N SER A 240 -4.32 -1.20 36.11
CA SER A 240 -4.76 -0.01 36.85
C SER A 240 -4.89 -0.28 38.36
N PRO A 241 -5.60 -1.34 38.85
CA PRO A 241 -5.68 -1.62 40.28
C PRO A 241 -4.30 -1.85 40.91
N LEU A 242 -3.42 -2.63 40.28
CA LEU A 242 -2.09 -2.90 40.83
C LEU A 242 -1.24 -1.63 40.94
N THR A 243 -1.24 -0.79 39.90
CA THR A 243 -0.51 0.48 39.93
C THR A 243 -1.08 1.45 40.95
N TYR A 244 -2.42 1.52 41.10
CA TYR A 244 -3.06 2.33 42.14
C TYR A 244 -2.77 1.85 43.55
N VAL A 245 -2.74 0.54 43.79
CA VAL A 245 -2.37 -0.02 45.12
C VAL A 245 -0.93 0.38 45.46
N ILE A 246 0.01 0.20 44.52
CA ILE A 246 1.43 0.56 44.77
C ILE A 246 1.57 2.06 45.05
N ILE A 247 0.91 2.91 44.27
CA ILE A 247 0.98 4.36 44.47
C ILE A 247 0.35 4.77 45.82
N ASN A 248 -0.83 4.27 46.12
CA ASN A 248 -1.47 4.63 47.39
C ASN A 248 -0.65 4.14 48.59
N LEU A 249 -0.02 2.95 48.52
CA LEU A 249 0.92 2.50 49.55
C LEU A 249 2.15 3.41 49.63
N ALA A 250 2.70 3.84 48.49
CA ALA A 250 3.80 4.81 48.48
C ALA A 250 3.38 6.18 49.06
N ILE A 251 2.17 6.66 48.75
CA ILE A 251 1.61 7.89 49.32
C ILE A 251 1.41 7.75 50.84
N VAL A 252 0.87 6.61 51.32
CA VAL A 252 0.74 6.35 52.77
C VAL A 252 2.11 6.35 53.42
N ALA A 253 3.10 5.70 52.83
CA ALA A 253 4.49 5.73 53.33
C ALA A 253 5.08 7.16 53.33
N LEU A 254 4.82 7.96 52.26
CA LEU A 254 5.22 9.38 52.20
C LEU A 254 4.56 10.21 53.27
N LEU A 255 3.27 10.02 53.54
CA LEU A 255 2.55 10.71 54.61
C LEU A 255 3.08 10.31 55.98
N TYR A 256 3.37 9.01 56.22
CA TYR A 256 3.94 8.52 57.46
C TYR A 256 5.35 9.10 57.72
N VAL A 257 6.28 8.95 56.76
CA VAL A 257 7.63 9.50 56.88
C VAL A 257 7.58 11.03 56.95
N GLY A 258 6.74 11.66 56.12
CA GLY A 258 6.50 13.08 56.14
C GLY A 258 6.03 13.62 57.47
N SER A 259 5.10 12.93 58.15
CA SER A 259 4.63 13.33 59.49
C SER A 259 5.76 13.29 60.55
N ILE A 260 6.64 12.28 60.47
CA ILE A 260 7.81 12.19 61.33
C ILE A 260 8.77 13.34 61.07
N GLU A 261 9.11 13.59 59.82
CA GLU A 261 10.04 14.64 59.41
C GLU A 261 9.49 16.05 59.74
N ILE A 262 8.19 16.29 59.64
CA ILE A 262 7.55 17.54 60.03
C ILE A 262 7.67 17.74 61.53
N ASN A 263 7.42 16.70 62.37
CA ASN A 263 7.52 16.79 63.82
C ASN A 263 8.95 17.04 64.32
N VAL A 264 9.95 16.60 63.57
CA VAL A 264 11.39 16.84 63.89
C VAL A 264 11.90 18.15 63.28
N GLY A 265 11.08 18.86 62.50
CA GLY A 265 11.43 20.11 61.83
C GLY A 265 12.28 19.95 60.57
N GLY A 266 12.40 18.72 60.04
CA GLY A 266 13.16 18.41 58.80
C GLY A 266 12.43 18.67 57.49
N MET A 267 11.10 18.92 57.56
CA MET A 267 10.24 19.12 56.38
C MET A 267 8.98 19.91 56.78
N ALA A 268 8.39 20.65 55.83
CA ALA A 268 7.13 21.36 56.02
C ALA A 268 5.94 20.63 55.33
N SER A 269 4.72 21.01 55.68
CA SER A 269 3.50 20.32 55.19
C SER A 269 3.33 20.40 53.69
N GLY A 270 3.71 21.53 53.07
CA GLY A 270 3.65 21.71 51.61
C GLY A 270 4.64 20.82 50.86
N ASP A 271 5.76 20.45 51.48
CA ASP A 271 6.74 19.55 50.88
C ASP A 271 6.18 18.14 50.68
N VAL A 272 5.34 17.67 51.61
CA VAL A 272 4.63 16.40 51.45
C VAL A 272 3.69 16.46 50.24
N ILE A 273 2.99 17.58 50.05
CA ILE A 273 2.10 17.78 48.91
C ILE A 273 2.90 17.72 47.58
N ALA A 274 4.09 18.36 47.55
CA ALA A 274 4.96 18.30 46.40
C ALA A 274 5.42 16.87 46.07
N LEU A 275 5.83 16.11 47.08
CA LEU A 275 6.24 14.71 46.92
C LEU A 275 5.10 13.83 46.41
N VAL A 276 3.87 14.00 46.92
CA VAL A 276 2.69 13.28 46.43
C VAL A 276 2.42 13.62 44.94
N ASN A 277 2.55 14.89 44.56
CA ASN A 277 2.39 15.30 43.17
C ASN A 277 3.47 14.68 42.24
N TYR A 278 4.73 14.64 42.68
CA TYR A 278 5.79 13.95 41.94
C TYR A 278 5.53 12.46 41.78
N MET A 279 5.03 11.78 42.81
CA MET A 279 4.68 10.37 42.71
C MET A 279 3.59 10.11 41.65
N ASN A 280 2.55 10.95 41.62
CA ASN A 280 1.49 10.86 40.62
C ASN A 280 1.99 11.15 39.19
N GLN A 281 2.89 12.15 39.02
CA GLN A 281 3.52 12.43 37.71
C GLN A 281 4.30 11.22 37.19
N ILE A 282 5.07 10.55 38.06
CA ILE A 282 5.86 9.38 37.67
C ILE A 282 4.96 8.26 37.14
N LEU A 283 3.82 7.96 37.81
CA LEU A 283 2.88 6.95 37.33
C LEU A 283 2.43 7.27 35.90
N VAL A 284 1.92 8.50 35.70
CA VAL A 284 1.37 8.91 34.42
C VAL A 284 2.42 8.78 33.30
N GLU A 285 3.67 9.17 33.60
CA GLU A 285 4.75 9.12 32.61
C GLU A 285 5.24 7.68 32.34
N LEU A 286 5.25 6.78 33.34
CA LEU A 286 5.57 5.37 33.13
C LEU A 286 4.54 4.68 32.23
N VAL A 287 3.25 4.95 32.43
CA VAL A 287 2.19 4.41 31.58
C VAL A 287 2.30 4.95 30.15
N LYS A 288 2.58 6.26 29.98
CA LYS A 288 2.83 6.87 28.66
C LYS A 288 4.03 6.25 27.96
N LEU A 289 5.13 5.99 28.68
CA LEU A 289 6.34 5.36 28.16
C LEU A 289 6.07 3.94 27.68
N ALA A 290 5.30 3.14 28.43
CA ALA A 290 4.92 1.79 28.01
C ALA A 290 4.11 1.82 26.70
N ASN A 291 3.12 2.69 26.59
CA ASN A 291 2.32 2.86 25.39
C ASN A 291 3.17 3.33 24.19
N LEU A 292 4.13 4.24 24.43
CA LEU A 292 5.06 4.70 23.42
C LEU A 292 5.89 3.55 22.81
N ILE A 293 6.43 2.67 23.66
CA ILE A 293 7.22 1.50 23.22
C ILE A 293 6.40 0.62 22.28
N VAL A 294 5.13 0.37 22.59
CA VAL A 294 4.23 -0.43 21.73
C VAL A 294 4.00 0.26 20.39
N GLN A 295 3.72 1.57 20.39
CA GLN A 295 3.43 2.32 19.17
C GLN A 295 4.68 2.46 18.28
N VAL A 296 5.83 2.73 18.85
CA VAL A 296 7.11 2.79 18.12
C VAL A 296 7.47 1.42 17.55
N SER A 297 7.26 0.33 18.30
CA SER A 297 7.51 -1.02 17.77
C SER A 297 6.63 -1.35 16.58
N LYS A 298 5.34 -0.97 16.60
CA LYS A 298 4.44 -1.09 15.44
C LYS A 298 4.92 -0.27 14.25
N ALA A 299 5.32 0.99 14.49
CA ALA A 299 5.82 1.87 13.44
C ALA A 299 7.10 1.33 12.80
N LEU A 300 8.03 0.78 13.58
CA LEU A 300 9.26 0.15 13.09
C LEU A 300 8.97 -1.09 12.23
N ALA A 301 8.01 -1.92 12.64
CA ALA A 301 7.58 -3.07 11.84
C ALA A 301 6.98 -2.63 10.49
N CYS A 302 6.13 -1.57 10.50
CA CYS A 302 5.59 -0.98 9.28
C CYS A 302 6.69 -0.38 8.39
N ALA A 303 7.64 0.33 8.99
CA ALA A 303 8.80 0.87 8.29
C ALA A 303 9.63 -0.22 7.61
N GLY A 304 9.86 -1.36 8.28
CA GLY A 304 10.54 -2.51 7.70
C GLY A 304 9.84 -3.07 6.47
N ARG A 305 8.49 -3.13 6.49
CA ARG A 305 7.71 -3.58 5.33
C ARG A 305 7.74 -2.60 4.15
N VAL A 306 7.72 -1.30 4.43
CA VAL A 306 7.89 -0.27 3.38
C VAL A 306 9.29 -0.32 2.80
N GLN A 307 10.30 -0.47 3.66
CA GLN A 307 11.71 -0.62 3.24
C GLN A 307 11.91 -1.84 2.34
N ALA A 308 11.26 -2.97 2.63
CA ALA A 308 11.35 -4.17 1.81
C ALA A 308 10.87 -3.92 0.37
N VAL A 309 9.82 -3.11 0.17
CA VAL A 309 9.39 -2.71 -1.18
C VAL A 309 10.42 -1.79 -1.84
N LEU A 310 10.99 -0.82 -1.12
CA LEU A 310 12.01 0.09 -1.64
C LEU A 310 13.34 -0.61 -1.97
N ASP A 311 13.63 -1.73 -1.32
CA ASP A 311 14.84 -2.53 -1.57
C ASP A 311 14.66 -3.57 -2.68
N THR A 312 13.43 -3.76 -3.19
CA THR A 312 13.18 -4.63 -4.35
C THR A 312 13.68 -3.95 -5.60
N GLU A 313 14.70 -4.50 -6.21
CA GLU A 313 15.25 -3.98 -7.46
C GLU A 313 14.34 -4.35 -8.65
N PRO A 314 14.13 -3.45 -9.62
CA PRO A 314 13.45 -3.79 -10.86
C PRO A 314 14.22 -4.91 -11.59
N GLY A 315 13.56 -6.05 -11.83
CA GLY A 315 14.18 -7.22 -12.47
C GLY A 315 14.50 -7.03 -13.96
N MET A 316 13.93 -5.98 -14.60
CA MET A 316 14.16 -5.67 -16.00
C MET A 316 14.87 -4.32 -16.17
N GLU A 317 16.00 -4.35 -16.85
CA GLU A 317 16.71 -3.15 -17.24
C GLU A 317 16.37 -2.77 -18.69
N PHE A 318 16.19 -1.48 -18.94
CA PHE A 318 15.98 -0.92 -20.26
C PHE A 318 17.14 0.02 -20.59
N PRO A 319 17.75 -0.10 -21.79
CA PRO A 319 18.80 0.82 -22.21
C PRO A 319 18.26 2.25 -22.35
N ALA A 320 19.13 3.24 -22.19
CA ALA A 320 18.76 4.64 -22.32
C ALA A 320 18.47 5.07 -23.76
N ALA A 321 19.13 4.44 -24.74
CA ALA A 321 18.97 4.73 -26.17
C ALA A 321 19.15 3.48 -27.03
N LEU A 322 18.54 3.46 -28.21
CA LEU A 322 18.79 2.44 -29.22
C LEU A 322 20.23 2.54 -29.72
N LYS A 323 20.91 1.40 -29.87
CA LYS A 323 22.26 1.32 -30.45
C LYS A 323 22.21 0.81 -31.88
N GLY A 324 22.75 1.59 -32.82
CA GLY A 324 22.86 1.23 -34.23
C GLY A 324 21.51 1.14 -34.99
N GLU A 325 21.53 0.69 -36.24
CA GLU A 325 20.35 0.41 -37.06
C GLU A 325 19.96 -1.07 -37.02
N ALA A 326 18.69 -1.40 -37.32
CA ALA A 326 18.25 -2.79 -37.40
C ALA A 326 18.94 -3.47 -38.61
N PRO A 327 19.31 -4.77 -38.51
CA PRO A 327 19.85 -5.52 -39.62
C PRO A 327 18.92 -5.48 -40.83
N ALA A 328 19.47 -5.22 -42.05
CA ALA A 328 18.68 -5.04 -43.24
C ALA A 328 17.92 -6.31 -43.69
N ASP A 329 18.45 -7.48 -43.39
CA ASP A 329 17.84 -8.78 -43.65
C ASP A 329 16.59 -9.07 -42.78
N LYS A 330 16.45 -8.37 -41.65
CA LYS A 330 15.32 -8.48 -40.71
C LYS A 330 14.33 -7.31 -40.82
N ALA A 331 14.50 -6.39 -41.75
CA ALA A 331 13.67 -5.19 -41.89
C ALA A 331 12.17 -5.51 -42.19
N GLY A 332 11.89 -6.70 -42.74
CA GLY A 332 10.53 -7.17 -43.04
C GLY A 332 9.83 -7.88 -41.86
N ASP A 333 10.54 -8.19 -40.79
CA ASP A 333 9.98 -8.89 -39.65
C ASP A 333 9.44 -7.87 -38.63
N ALA A 334 8.19 -8.07 -38.19
CA ALA A 334 7.59 -7.29 -37.12
C ALA A 334 7.89 -7.92 -35.76
N VAL A 335 7.69 -9.22 -35.66
CA VAL A 335 7.93 -10.00 -34.43
C VAL A 335 8.54 -11.35 -34.77
N ARG A 336 9.60 -11.74 -34.10
CA ARG A 336 10.21 -13.07 -34.22
C ARG A 336 10.46 -13.66 -32.85
N PHE A 337 10.01 -14.89 -32.67
CA PHE A 337 10.33 -15.73 -31.53
C PHE A 337 11.29 -16.82 -31.99
N ASP A 338 12.37 -17.00 -31.25
CA ASP A 338 13.41 -17.99 -31.57
C ASP A 338 13.68 -18.84 -30.32
N HIS A 339 13.12 -20.07 -30.29
CA HIS A 339 13.20 -21.04 -29.20
C HIS A 339 12.82 -20.46 -27.82
N VAL A 340 11.72 -19.71 -27.76
CA VAL A 340 11.31 -18.94 -26.58
C VAL A 340 10.59 -19.82 -25.58
N SER A 341 11.09 -19.82 -24.34
CA SER A 341 10.40 -20.40 -23.16
C SER A 341 10.17 -19.35 -22.09
N LEU A 342 9.08 -19.48 -21.35
CA LEU A 342 8.74 -18.58 -20.24
C LEU A 342 8.28 -19.37 -19.02
N THR A 343 8.94 -19.16 -17.89
CA THR A 343 8.52 -19.61 -16.56
C THR A 343 8.33 -18.39 -15.67
N TYR A 344 7.11 -18.20 -15.14
CA TYR A 344 6.84 -17.10 -14.21
C TYR A 344 7.55 -17.31 -12.86
N ALA A 345 7.91 -16.24 -12.20
CA ALA A 345 8.56 -16.29 -10.90
C ALA A 345 7.68 -17.08 -9.89
N GLY A 346 8.25 -18.10 -9.27
CA GLY A 346 7.55 -18.97 -8.31
C GLY A 346 6.64 -20.04 -8.94
N ALA A 347 6.55 -20.13 -10.27
CA ALA A 347 5.82 -21.21 -10.93
C ALA A 347 6.68 -22.51 -10.97
N GLY A 348 6.00 -23.66 -10.76
CA GLY A 348 6.66 -24.98 -10.79
C GLY A 348 6.81 -25.57 -12.19
N ALA A 349 6.19 -24.95 -13.23
CA ALA A 349 6.24 -25.41 -14.62
C ALA A 349 6.30 -24.22 -15.58
N PRO A 350 6.90 -24.38 -16.79
CA PRO A 350 6.91 -23.35 -17.80
C PRO A 350 5.51 -23.08 -18.34
N SER A 351 5.20 -21.81 -18.59
CA SER A 351 3.95 -21.38 -19.22
C SER A 351 4.06 -21.33 -20.74
N LEU A 352 5.28 -21.28 -21.28
CA LEU A 352 5.61 -21.44 -22.69
C LEU A 352 6.88 -22.28 -22.81
N THR A 353 6.92 -23.17 -23.79
CA THR A 353 8.05 -24.06 -24.03
C THR A 353 8.37 -24.08 -25.54
N ASP A 354 9.58 -23.67 -25.88
CA ASP A 354 10.18 -23.78 -27.22
C ASP A 354 9.30 -23.21 -28.35
N ILE A 355 8.86 -21.97 -28.20
CA ILE A 355 8.03 -21.27 -29.19
C ILE A 355 8.90 -20.59 -30.25
N SER A 356 8.70 -20.95 -31.52
CA SER A 356 9.44 -20.36 -32.65
C SER A 356 8.50 -19.99 -33.80
N PHE A 357 8.38 -18.71 -34.14
CA PHE A 357 7.62 -18.20 -35.30
C PHE A 357 8.11 -16.84 -35.72
N THR A 358 7.71 -16.43 -36.94
CA THR A 358 7.98 -15.08 -37.48
C THR A 358 6.70 -14.48 -38.00
N ALA A 359 6.37 -13.27 -37.56
CA ALA A 359 5.30 -12.42 -38.08
C ALA A 359 5.91 -11.28 -38.89
N LYS A 360 5.51 -11.13 -40.14
CA LYS A 360 5.98 -10.04 -41.03
C LYS A 360 5.17 -8.76 -40.80
N ARG A 361 5.73 -7.62 -41.17
CA ARG A 361 5.04 -6.33 -41.13
C ARG A 361 3.75 -6.37 -41.94
N GLY A 362 2.70 -5.74 -41.43
CA GLY A 362 1.39 -5.68 -42.11
C GLY A 362 0.55 -6.96 -42.00
N GLN A 363 1.06 -8.03 -41.39
CA GLN A 363 0.28 -9.27 -41.24
C GLN A 363 -0.67 -9.22 -40.04
N THR A 364 -1.79 -9.91 -40.16
CA THR A 364 -2.68 -10.24 -39.06
C THR A 364 -2.37 -11.66 -38.55
N ILE A 365 -1.96 -11.74 -37.29
CA ILE A 365 -1.60 -12.99 -36.61
C ILE A 365 -2.70 -13.37 -35.63
N GLY A 366 -3.33 -14.53 -35.83
CA GLY A 366 -4.27 -15.12 -34.88
C GLY A 366 -3.52 -15.95 -33.82
N VAL A 367 -3.93 -15.87 -32.57
CA VAL A 367 -3.45 -16.75 -31.49
C VAL A 367 -4.66 -17.45 -30.87
N ILE A 368 -4.71 -18.79 -30.95
CA ILE A 368 -5.82 -19.60 -30.45
C ILE A 368 -5.32 -20.76 -29.60
N GLY A 369 -6.18 -21.28 -28.74
CA GLY A 369 -5.91 -22.41 -27.84
C GLY A 369 -6.87 -22.42 -26.67
N GLY A 370 -6.87 -23.49 -25.90
CA GLY A 370 -7.69 -23.65 -24.70
C GLY A 370 -7.38 -22.61 -23.60
N THR A 371 -8.18 -22.58 -22.55
CA THR A 371 -7.89 -21.78 -21.37
C THR A 371 -6.61 -22.33 -20.70
N GLY A 372 -5.67 -21.45 -20.36
CA GLY A 372 -4.39 -21.87 -19.77
C GLY A 372 -3.30 -22.29 -20.78
N SER A 373 -3.58 -22.29 -22.10
CA SER A 373 -2.60 -22.71 -23.11
C SER A 373 -1.41 -21.76 -23.34
N GLY A 374 -1.30 -20.65 -22.61
CA GLY A 374 -0.17 -19.72 -22.71
C GLY A 374 -0.37 -18.52 -23.64
N LYS A 375 -1.58 -18.28 -24.20
CA LYS A 375 -1.86 -17.17 -25.13
C LYS A 375 -1.45 -15.80 -24.61
N SER A 376 -1.93 -15.42 -23.43
CA SER A 376 -1.58 -14.13 -22.81
C SER A 376 -0.10 -14.06 -22.44
N SER A 377 0.51 -15.19 -22.07
CA SER A 377 1.95 -15.27 -21.80
C SER A 377 2.77 -14.96 -23.05
N LEU A 378 2.38 -15.51 -24.21
CA LEU A 378 3.03 -15.26 -25.49
C LEU A 378 2.98 -13.78 -25.87
N ILE A 379 1.79 -13.17 -25.86
CA ILE A 379 1.65 -11.78 -26.28
C ILE A 379 2.26 -10.78 -25.30
N ASN A 380 2.39 -11.11 -24.02
CA ASN A 380 3.02 -10.26 -23.00
C ASN A 380 4.54 -10.14 -23.17
N LEU A 381 5.18 -11.07 -23.88
CA LEU A 381 6.60 -10.99 -24.23
C LEU A 381 6.88 -9.94 -25.32
N ILE A 382 5.94 -9.65 -26.21
CA ILE A 382 6.10 -8.70 -27.32
C ILE A 382 6.34 -7.26 -26.79
N PRO A 383 5.51 -6.68 -25.88
CA PRO A 383 5.78 -5.37 -25.28
C PRO A 383 6.82 -5.43 -24.16
N ARG A 384 7.45 -6.60 -23.96
CA ARG A 384 8.40 -6.85 -22.89
C ARG A 384 7.80 -6.52 -21.50
N PHE A 385 6.62 -7.07 -21.19
CA PHE A 385 6.07 -7.05 -19.84
C PHE A 385 6.79 -8.05 -18.95
N TYR A 386 7.26 -9.14 -19.54
CA TYR A 386 8.14 -10.15 -18.98
C TYR A 386 9.29 -10.42 -19.93
N ASP A 387 10.42 -10.85 -19.42
CA ASP A 387 11.53 -11.37 -20.24
C ASP A 387 11.38 -12.88 -20.42
N ALA A 388 11.75 -13.39 -21.58
CA ALA A 388 11.83 -14.83 -21.83
C ALA A 388 12.86 -15.47 -20.87
N THR A 389 12.56 -16.68 -20.40
CA THR A 389 13.49 -17.44 -19.56
C THR A 389 14.59 -18.05 -20.43
N GLU A 390 14.24 -18.47 -21.66
CA GLU A 390 15.14 -19.01 -22.67
C GLU A 390 14.72 -18.50 -24.06
N GLY A 391 15.65 -18.49 -24.99
CA GLY A 391 15.44 -18.02 -26.35
C GLY A 391 15.44 -16.50 -26.48
N THR A 392 15.03 -15.98 -27.64
CA THR A 392 15.07 -14.55 -27.96
C THR A 392 13.77 -14.08 -28.61
N VAL A 393 13.25 -12.95 -28.14
CA VAL A 393 12.12 -12.23 -28.77
C VAL A 393 12.68 -11.01 -29.49
N GLU A 394 12.51 -10.97 -30.81
CA GLU A 394 12.91 -9.83 -31.64
C GLU A 394 11.65 -9.03 -32.04
N ILE A 395 11.76 -7.70 -31.96
CA ILE A 395 10.71 -6.75 -32.36
C ILE A 395 11.31 -5.82 -33.42
N LEU A 396 10.65 -5.71 -34.56
CA LEU A 396 11.08 -4.87 -35.68
C LEU A 396 12.56 -5.12 -36.05
N GLY A 397 12.97 -6.42 -36.02
CA GLY A 397 14.29 -6.88 -36.39
C GLY A 397 15.37 -6.75 -35.33
N ARG A 398 15.02 -6.47 -34.03
CA ARG A 398 15.98 -6.35 -32.93
C ARG A 398 15.49 -7.08 -31.70
N PRO A 399 16.36 -7.59 -30.85
CA PRO A 399 16.00 -8.13 -29.54
C PRO A 399 15.22 -7.11 -28.72
N ALA A 400 14.12 -7.52 -28.11
CA ALA A 400 13.29 -6.65 -27.28
C ALA A 400 14.06 -6.02 -26.10
N GLN A 401 15.13 -6.65 -25.65
CA GLN A 401 16.00 -6.20 -24.56
C GLN A 401 16.87 -4.99 -24.94
N GLU A 402 17.09 -4.75 -26.23
CA GLU A 402 17.88 -3.62 -26.72
C GLU A 402 17.07 -2.32 -26.85
N TYR A 403 15.75 -2.39 -26.67
CA TYR A 403 14.90 -1.21 -26.78
C TYR A 403 14.85 -0.39 -25.50
N PRO A 404 14.95 0.95 -25.59
CA PRO A 404 14.47 1.83 -24.52
C PRO A 404 12.99 1.60 -24.29
N ARG A 405 12.55 1.63 -23.02
CA ARG A 405 11.15 1.39 -22.64
C ARG A 405 10.15 2.22 -23.46
N ALA A 406 10.43 3.52 -23.63
CA ALA A 406 9.55 4.43 -24.35
C ALA A 406 9.44 4.09 -25.85
N ALA A 407 10.54 3.70 -26.49
CA ALA A 407 10.56 3.33 -27.90
C ALA A 407 9.77 2.03 -28.12
N LEU A 408 10.02 0.98 -27.34
CA LEU A 408 9.31 -0.29 -27.46
C LEU A 408 7.79 -0.12 -27.26
N ARG A 409 7.40 0.58 -26.21
CA ARG A 409 5.97 0.81 -25.89
C ARG A 409 5.30 1.85 -26.78
N GLY A 410 6.08 2.64 -27.51
CA GLY A 410 5.57 3.51 -28.58
C GLY A 410 5.26 2.73 -29.85
N SER A 411 6.08 1.72 -30.19
CA SER A 411 5.88 0.88 -31.39
C SER A 411 4.85 -0.24 -31.15
N VAL A 412 4.65 -0.70 -29.90
CA VAL A 412 3.74 -1.81 -29.56
C VAL A 412 2.61 -1.32 -28.66
N ALA A 413 1.38 -1.36 -29.14
CA ALA A 413 0.20 -1.06 -28.34
C ALA A 413 -0.55 -2.35 -27.95
N VAL A 414 -1.02 -2.42 -26.71
CA VAL A 414 -1.74 -3.59 -26.17
C VAL A 414 -3.12 -3.19 -25.68
N VAL A 415 -4.12 -3.89 -26.16
CA VAL A 415 -5.49 -3.84 -25.64
C VAL A 415 -5.69 -5.08 -24.77
N MET A 416 -5.75 -4.86 -23.47
CA MET A 416 -5.88 -5.93 -22.49
C MET A 416 -7.27 -6.58 -22.52
N GLN A 417 -7.36 -7.85 -22.15
CA GLN A 417 -8.61 -8.61 -22.03
C GLN A 417 -9.67 -7.88 -21.18
N LYS A 418 -9.25 -7.32 -20.04
CA LYS A 418 -10.12 -6.53 -19.18
C LYS A 418 -9.93 -5.05 -19.47
N ALA A 419 -10.91 -4.43 -20.11
CA ALA A 419 -10.89 -3.00 -20.41
C ALA A 419 -10.79 -2.15 -19.13
N GLN A 420 -9.74 -1.35 -19.03
CA GLN A 420 -9.50 -0.43 -17.92
C GLN A 420 -9.51 1.01 -18.41
N LEU A 421 -10.42 1.81 -17.83
CA LEU A 421 -10.48 3.26 -18.06
C LEU A 421 -10.21 4.00 -16.77
N PHE A 422 -9.60 5.16 -16.89
CA PHE A 422 -9.30 6.03 -15.76
C PHE A 422 -10.38 7.10 -15.59
N GLY A 423 -10.62 7.51 -14.36
CA GLY A 423 -11.51 8.64 -14.06
C GLY A 423 -11.02 9.92 -14.74
N GLY A 424 -11.94 10.66 -15.36
CA GLY A 424 -11.65 11.85 -16.14
C GLY A 424 -12.64 12.02 -17.27
N THR A 425 -12.18 12.26 -18.52
CA THR A 425 -13.01 12.36 -19.71
C THR A 425 -12.64 11.27 -20.73
N ILE A 426 -13.48 11.08 -21.77
CA ILE A 426 -13.13 10.22 -22.90
C ILE A 426 -11.84 10.74 -23.54
N ARG A 427 -11.73 12.05 -23.79
CA ARG A 427 -10.51 12.71 -24.30
C ARG A 427 -9.28 12.35 -23.48
N SER A 428 -9.34 12.53 -22.15
CA SER A 428 -8.21 12.27 -21.28
C SER A 428 -7.75 10.81 -21.32
N ASN A 429 -8.68 9.87 -21.51
CA ASN A 429 -8.38 8.45 -21.68
C ASN A 429 -7.72 8.15 -23.04
N LEU A 430 -8.17 8.79 -24.12
CA LEU A 430 -7.59 8.60 -25.46
C LEU A 430 -6.18 9.18 -25.56
N LEU A 431 -5.94 10.34 -24.95
CA LEU A 431 -4.63 11.01 -24.93
C LEU A 431 -3.53 10.20 -24.21
N TRP A 432 -3.88 9.11 -23.51
CA TRP A 432 -2.87 8.17 -23.01
C TRP A 432 -2.11 7.47 -24.14
N GLY A 433 -2.73 7.27 -25.30
CA GLY A 433 -2.05 6.76 -26.49
C GLY A 433 -1.03 7.74 -27.07
N ASN A 434 -1.39 9.01 -27.14
CA ASN A 434 -0.50 10.10 -27.55
C ASN A 434 -1.03 11.42 -26.96
N LYS A 435 -0.27 12.00 -26.01
CA LYS A 435 -0.63 13.24 -25.31
C LYS A 435 -0.75 14.47 -26.22
N ASN A 436 -0.14 14.44 -27.39
CA ASN A 436 -0.10 15.52 -28.37
C ASN A 436 -1.05 15.30 -29.55
N ALA A 437 -1.92 14.28 -29.51
CA ALA A 437 -2.86 13.98 -30.59
C ALA A 437 -3.88 15.11 -30.76
N ALA A 438 -4.17 15.50 -32.00
CA ALA A 438 -5.23 16.44 -32.31
C ALA A 438 -6.61 15.76 -32.23
N ASP A 439 -7.67 16.56 -32.10
CA ASP A 439 -9.05 16.03 -32.08
C ASP A 439 -9.36 15.16 -33.29
N ALA A 440 -8.84 15.53 -34.48
CA ALA A 440 -9.00 14.75 -35.67
C ALA A 440 -8.42 13.33 -35.55
N ASP A 441 -7.25 13.17 -34.90
CA ASP A 441 -6.64 11.86 -34.66
C ASP A 441 -7.49 11.04 -33.66
N LEU A 442 -8.06 11.70 -32.63
CA LEU A 442 -8.93 11.05 -31.66
C LEU A 442 -10.20 10.52 -32.31
N TRP A 443 -10.84 11.33 -33.18
CA TRP A 443 -12.03 10.90 -33.91
C TRP A 443 -11.73 9.78 -34.91
N ALA A 444 -10.63 9.87 -35.66
CA ALA A 444 -10.21 8.81 -36.59
C ALA A 444 -9.99 7.47 -35.85
N ALA A 445 -9.34 7.51 -34.67
CA ALA A 445 -9.17 6.32 -33.83
C ALA A 445 -10.50 5.78 -33.31
N LEU A 446 -11.44 6.65 -32.93
CA LEU A 446 -12.80 6.27 -32.49
C LEU A 446 -13.60 5.65 -33.65
N GLU A 447 -13.48 6.17 -34.86
CA GLU A 447 -14.13 5.62 -36.06
C GLU A 447 -13.60 4.22 -36.37
N THR A 448 -12.28 4.05 -36.39
CA THR A 448 -11.66 2.72 -36.56
C THR A 448 -12.10 1.73 -35.50
N ALA A 449 -12.14 2.17 -34.22
CA ALA A 449 -12.56 1.33 -33.09
C ALA A 449 -14.09 1.13 -33.01
N GLN A 450 -14.88 1.60 -33.99
CA GLN A 450 -16.34 1.55 -34.00
C GLN A 450 -16.97 2.21 -32.75
N ALA A 451 -16.34 3.28 -32.24
CA ALA A 451 -16.74 3.97 -31.02
C ALA A 451 -17.31 5.37 -31.28
N ALA A 452 -17.13 5.92 -32.48
CA ALA A 452 -17.48 7.31 -32.80
C ALA A 452 -18.98 7.60 -32.58
N ASP A 453 -19.86 6.70 -32.99
CA ASP A 453 -21.31 6.92 -32.93
C ASP A 453 -21.81 7.11 -31.49
N PHE A 454 -21.41 6.23 -30.58
CA PHE A 454 -21.86 6.35 -29.20
C PHE A 454 -21.19 7.53 -28.48
N VAL A 455 -19.94 7.92 -28.87
CA VAL A 455 -19.28 9.12 -28.31
C VAL A 455 -19.96 10.39 -28.80
N ARG A 456 -20.31 10.48 -30.09
CA ARG A 456 -21.09 11.60 -30.66
C ARG A 456 -22.48 11.73 -30.06
N ALA A 457 -23.08 10.60 -29.68
CA ALA A 457 -24.40 10.59 -29.01
C ALA A 457 -24.35 11.05 -27.53
N LYS A 458 -23.16 11.20 -26.94
CA LYS A 458 -22.99 11.74 -25.60
C LYS A 458 -23.10 13.27 -25.61
N PRO A 459 -23.74 13.89 -24.55
CA PRO A 459 -23.96 15.34 -24.52
C PRO A 459 -22.68 16.18 -24.68
N LEU A 460 -21.54 15.71 -24.13
CA LEU A 460 -20.26 16.41 -24.17
C LEU A 460 -19.25 15.78 -25.14
N GLY A 461 -19.63 14.73 -25.90
CA GLY A 461 -18.77 14.10 -26.87
C GLY A 461 -17.45 13.58 -26.27
N LEU A 462 -16.31 14.09 -26.75
CA LEU A 462 -14.97 13.73 -26.23
C LEU A 462 -14.77 14.13 -24.77
N ASP A 463 -15.44 15.17 -24.30
CA ASP A 463 -15.30 15.69 -22.95
C ASP A 463 -16.32 15.08 -21.96
N GLU A 464 -17.07 14.07 -22.41
CA GLU A 464 -17.98 13.29 -21.55
C GLU A 464 -17.21 12.65 -20.40
N PRO A 465 -17.71 12.79 -19.15
CA PRO A 465 -17.07 12.21 -17.97
C PRO A 465 -17.02 10.68 -18.01
N VAL A 466 -15.86 10.15 -17.62
CA VAL A 466 -15.64 8.72 -17.37
C VAL A 466 -15.39 8.51 -15.89
N GLU A 467 -16.24 7.74 -15.24
CA GLU A 467 -16.05 7.36 -13.84
C GLU A 467 -14.87 6.38 -13.67
N GLN A 468 -14.36 6.26 -12.46
CA GLN A 468 -13.28 5.31 -12.15
C GLN A 468 -13.63 3.89 -12.62
N GLY A 469 -12.77 3.30 -13.46
CA GLY A 469 -13.01 2.00 -14.08
C GLY A 469 -14.11 2.01 -15.14
N GLY A 470 -14.57 3.19 -15.58
CA GLY A 470 -15.60 3.34 -16.61
C GLY A 470 -16.98 2.81 -16.17
N ARG A 471 -17.34 2.91 -14.88
CA ARG A 471 -18.58 2.34 -14.33
C ARG A 471 -19.85 2.79 -15.04
N ASN A 472 -19.83 3.99 -15.60
CA ASN A 472 -20.92 4.62 -16.37
C ASN A 472 -20.95 4.19 -17.84
N LEU A 473 -20.13 3.21 -18.26
CA LEU A 473 -20.05 2.70 -19.63
C LEU A 473 -20.32 1.19 -19.67
N SER A 474 -20.94 0.70 -20.76
CA SER A 474 -21.09 -0.73 -20.98
C SER A 474 -19.76 -1.42 -21.28
N GLY A 475 -19.70 -2.76 -21.12
CA GLY A 475 -18.49 -3.54 -21.40
C GLY A 475 -17.94 -3.32 -22.82
N GLY A 476 -18.81 -3.37 -23.82
CA GLY A 476 -18.43 -3.12 -25.22
C GLY A 476 -18.00 -1.67 -25.48
N GLN A 477 -18.61 -0.67 -24.81
CA GLN A 477 -18.17 0.72 -24.91
C GLN A 477 -16.75 0.91 -24.33
N LYS A 478 -16.49 0.33 -23.13
CA LYS A 478 -15.15 0.34 -22.54
C LYS A 478 -14.11 -0.28 -23.46
N GLN A 479 -14.43 -1.45 -24.01
CA GLN A 479 -13.51 -2.16 -24.89
C GLN A 479 -13.17 -1.34 -26.12
N ARG A 480 -14.19 -0.78 -26.82
CA ARG A 480 -13.97 0.08 -28.00
C ARG A 480 -13.15 1.33 -27.67
N LEU A 481 -13.34 1.95 -26.49
CA LEU A 481 -12.52 3.08 -26.06
C LEU A 481 -11.07 2.67 -25.78
N THR A 482 -10.82 1.48 -25.23
CA THR A 482 -9.45 1.01 -25.03
C THR A 482 -8.75 0.67 -26.33
N ILE A 483 -9.48 0.16 -27.34
CA ILE A 483 -8.97 -0.03 -28.70
C ILE A 483 -8.65 1.34 -29.34
N ALA A 484 -9.56 2.31 -29.28
CA ALA A 484 -9.32 3.65 -29.79
C ALA A 484 -8.08 4.28 -29.14
N ARG A 485 -7.93 4.16 -27.81
CA ARG A 485 -6.74 4.64 -27.09
C ARG A 485 -5.44 4.04 -27.64
N ALA A 486 -5.44 2.75 -27.93
CA ALA A 486 -4.27 2.06 -28.50
C ALA A 486 -3.94 2.60 -29.91
N LEU A 487 -4.96 2.87 -30.73
CA LEU A 487 -4.81 3.37 -32.11
C LEU A 487 -4.35 4.83 -32.18
N VAL A 488 -4.69 5.67 -31.19
CA VAL A 488 -4.22 7.09 -31.13
C VAL A 488 -2.69 7.16 -31.13
N GLY A 489 -2.00 6.16 -30.58
CA GLY A 489 -0.54 6.05 -30.57
C GLY A 489 0.08 5.77 -31.95
N LYS A 490 -0.71 5.40 -32.96
CA LYS A 490 -0.26 4.95 -34.30
C LYS A 490 0.85 3.90 -34.18
N PRO A 491 0.61 2.77 -33.48
CA PRO A 491 1.63 1.75 -33.25
C PRO A 491 1.98 1.00 -34.53
N GLU A 492 3.18 0.41 -34.60
CA GLU A 492 3.56 -0.52 -35.68
C GLU A 492 3.01 -1.94 -35.43
N ILE A 493 2.80 -2.29 -34.14
CA ILE A 493 2.25 -3.57 -33.69
C ILE A 493 1.09 -3.32 -32.74
N LEU A 494 -0.08 -3.86 -33.06
CA LEU A 494 -1.29 -3.80 -32.22
C LEU A 494 -1.62 -5.19 -31.71
N ILE A 495 -1.75 -5.34 -30.39
CA ILE A 495 -2.13 -6.59 -29.74
C ILE A 495 -3.53 -6.43 -29.17
N LEU A 496 -4.44 -7.33 -29.56
CA LEU A 496 -5.83 -7.40 -29.11
C LEU A 496 -6.00 -8.69 -28.31
N ASP A 497 -5.87 -8.61 -26.96
CA ASP A 497 -6.01 -9.77 -26.07
C ASP A 497 -7.47 -10.01 -25.73
N ASP A 498 -8.09 -11.03 -26.36
CA ASP A 498 -9.49 -11.44 -26.21
C ASP A 498 -10.49 -10.26 -26.20
N SER A 499 -10.12 -9.18 -26.90
CA SER A 499 -10.84 -7.93 -26.93
C SER A 499 -12.20 -8.02 -27.64
N ALA A 500 -12.37 -9.02 -28.47
CA ALA A 500 -13.62 -9.32 -29.18
C ALA A 500 -14.70 -9.98 -28.30
N SER A 501 -14.33 -10.54 -27.14
CA SER A 501 -15.28 -11.26 -26.27
C SER A 501 -16.40 -10.35 -25.71
N ALA A 502 -16.10 -9.06 -25.54
CA ALA A 502 -17.05 -8.04 -25.07
C ALA A 502 -17.84 -7.35 -26.21
N LEU A 503 -17.55 -7.67 -27.48
CA LEU A 503 -18.20 -7.09 -28.66
C LEU A 503 -19.21 -8.07 -29.27
N ASP A 504 -20.26 -7.53 -29.86
CA ASP A 504 -21.13 -8.32 -30.74
C ASP A 504 -20.42 -8.64 -32.07
N TYR A 505 -20.95 -9.67 -32.76
CA TYR A 505 -20.33 -10.17 -33.99
C TYR A 505 -20.23 -9.13 -35.12
N ALA A 506 -21.22 -8.24 -35.23
CA ALA A 506 -21.26 -7.22 -36.27
C ALA A 506 -20.19 -6.13 -35.99
N THR A 507 -20.10 -5.67 -34.75
CA THR A 507 -19.07 -4.71 -34.32
C THR A 507 -17.66 -5.28 -34.43
N ASP A 508 -17.43 -6.55 -34.07
CA ASP A 508 -16.13 -7.22 -34.21
C ASP A 508 -15.73 -7.34 -35.69
N ALA A 509 -16.65 -7.73 -36.56
CA ALA A 509 -16.38 -7.80 -38.02
C ALA A 509 -16.07 -6.43 -38.64
N ALA A 510 -16.84 -5.39 -38.24
CA ALA A 510 -16.60 -4.01 -38.68
C ALA A 510 -15.25 -3.48 -38.21
N LEU A 511 -14.88 -3.74 -36.95
CA LEU A 511 -13.58 -3.39 -36.39
C LEU A 511 -12.43 -4.03 -37.17
N ARG A 512 -12.49 -5.35 -37.43
CA ARG A 512 -11.45 -6.04 -38.21
C ARG A 512 -11.32 -5.49 -39.62
N LYS A 513 -12.45 -5.21 -40.29
CA LYS A 513 -12.44 -4.58 -41.63
C LYS A 513 -11.81 -3.18 -41.56
N ALA A 514 -12.12 -2.38 -40.56
CA ALA A 514 -11.54 -1.06 -40.39
C ALA A 514 -10.03 -1.12 -40.09
N LEU A 515 -9.57 -2.07 -39.26
CA LEU A 515 -8.15 -2.28 -39.00
C LEU A 515 -7.37 -2.69 -40.28
N ALA A 516 -7.93 -3.62 -41.06
CA ALA A 516 -7.34 -4.06 -42.32
C ALA A 516 -7.29 -2.94 -43.42
N ALA A 517 -8.13 -1.92 -43.29
CA ALA A 517 -8.16 -0.77 -44.21
C ALA A 517 -7.25 0.38 -43.77
N LEU A 518 -6.58 0.29 -42.61
CA LEU A 518 -5.66 1.34 -42.17
C LEU A 518 -4.45 1.43 -43.10
N PRO A 519 -4.03 2.65 -43.46
CA PRO A 519 -2.83 2.83 -44.26
C PRO A 519 -1.58 2.49 -43.44
N GLY A 520 -0.62 1.81 -44.08
CA GLY A 520 0.66 1.44 -43.45
C GLY A 520 0.77 -0.06 -43.15
N ASP A 521 1.94 -0.45 -42.62
CA ASP A 521 2.29 -1.85 -42.34
C ASP A 521 1.92 -2.25 -40.90
N LEU A 522 0.70 -1.90 -40.41
CA LEU A 522 0.25 -2.26 -39.08
C LEU A 522 0.16 -3.77 -38.94
N THR A 523 0.97 -4.34 -38.05
CA THR A 523 0.91 -5.75 -37.71
C THR A 523 -0.06 -5.95 -36.55
N VAL A 524 -1.05 -6.85 -36.71
CA VAL A 524 -2.11 -7.04 -35.69
C VAL A 524 -2.04 -8.45 -35.11
N PHE A 525 -1.88 -8.57 -33.81
CA PHE A 525 -2.04 -9.82 -33.08
C PHE A 525 -3.45 -9.88 -32.48
N ILE A 526 -4.23 -10.88 -32.88
CA ILE A 526 -5.60 -11.13 -32.36
C ILE A 526 -5.58 -12.41 -31.55
N VAL A 527 -5.67 -12.27 -30.22
CA VAL A 527 -5.89 -13.42 -29.35
C VAL A 527 -7.38 -13.64 -29.20
N SER A 528 -7.85 -14.83 -29.51
CA SER A 528 -9.27 -15.16 -29.38
C SER A 528 -9.47 -16.64 -29.08
N GLN A 529 -10.53 -16.94 -28.34
CA GLN A 529 -11.06 -18.29 -28.19
C GLN A 529 -12.04 -18.63 -29.32
N ARG A 530 -12.48 -17.64 -30.11
CA ARG A 530 -13.44 -17.82 -31.21
C ARG A 530 -12.69 -18.01 -32.52
N ALA A 531 -12.78 -19.20 -33.09
CA ALA A 531 -12.16 -19.51 -34.40
C ALA A 531 -12.69 -18.59 -35.52
N ALA A 532 -13.96 -18.17 -35.47
CA ALA A 532 -14.57 -17.23 -36.41
C ALA A 532 -13.82 -15.89 -36.50
N SER A 533 -13.25 -15.41 -35.41
CA SER A 533 -12.51 -14.14 -35.38
C SER A 533 -11.15 -14.23 -36.07
N LEU A 534 -10.64 -15.44 -36.33
CA LEU A 534 -9.28 -15.69 -36.83
C LEU A 534 -9.23 -16.26 -38.26
N GLN A 535 -10.39 -16.59 -38.86
CA GLN A 535 -10.46 -17.25 -40.19
C GLN A 535 -9.73 -16.48 -41.32
N HIS A 536 -9.65 -15.15 -41.18
CA HIS A 536 -9.02 -14.27 -42.16
C HIS A 536 -7.61 -13.84 -41.79
N ALA A 537 -7.05 -14.38 -40.69
CA ALA A 537 -5.68 -14.11 -40.32
C ALA A 537 -4.69 -14.69 -41.35
N ASP A 538 -3.61 -13.97 -41.62
CA ASP A 538 -2.55 -14.43 -42.53
C ASP A 538 -1.83 -15.64 -41.96
N GLN A 539 -1.74 -15.71 -40.66
CA GLN A 539 -1.13 -16.80 -39.92
C GLN A 539 -1.85 -16.99 -38.59
N ILE A 540 -2.08 -18.24 -38.18
CA ILE A 540 -2.68 -18.61 -36.92
C ILE A 540 -1.69 -19.48 -36.15
N ILE A 541 -1.41 -19.08 -34.91
CA ILE A 541 -0.62 -19.82 -33.92
C ILE A 541 -1.59 -20.60 -33.05
N VAL A 542 -1.49 -21.92 -33.04
CA VAL A 542 -2.29 -22.81 -32.18
C VAL A 542 -1.44 -23.21 -30.99
N LEU A 543 -1.90 -22.86 -29.79
CA LEU A 543 -1.21 -23.18 -28.52
C LEU A 543 -2.00 -24.24 -27.76
N ASP A 544 -1.29 -25.25 -27.27
CA ASP A 544 -1.80 -26.25 -26.36
C ASP A 544 -0.74 -26.56 -25.30
N ASP A 545 -1.14 -26.50 -24.02
CA ASP A 545 -0.27 -26.72 -22.84
C ASP A 545 1.10 -26.03 -22.93
N GLY A 546 1.10 -24.73 -23.30
CA GLY A 546 2.33 -23.91 -23.40
C GLY A 546 3.20 -24.20 -24.61
N ARG A 547 2.76 -25.06 -25.55
CA ARG A 547 3.50 -25.42 -26.77
C ARG A 547 2.76 -24.96 -28.01
N MET A 548 3.50 -24.63 -29.06
CA MET A 548 2.94 -24.35 -30.38
C MET A 548 2.71 -25.67 -31.13
N VAL A 549 1.43 -26.09 -31.26
CA VAL A 549 1.04 -27.35 -31.91
C VAL A 549 0.61 -27.16 -33.37
N GLY A 550 0.46 -25.92 -33.81
CA GLY A 550 0.12 -25.62 -35.21
C GLY A 550 0.47 -24.18 -35.57
N LEU A 551 0.92 -23.98 -36.82
CA LEU A 551 1.23 -22.69 -37.40
C LEU A 551 0.85 -22.69 -38.90
N GLY A 552 -0.05 -21.81 -39.31
CA GLY A 552 -0.48 -21.76 -40.71
C GLY A 552 -1.75 -20.95 -40.93
N ARG A 553 -2.33 -21.02 -42.11
CA ARG A 553 -3.62 -20.42 -42.41
C ARG A 553 -4.78 -21.31 -41.96
N HIS A 554 -5.95 -20.72 -41.80
CA HIS A 554 -7.17 -21.43 -41.37
C HIS A 554 -7.44 -22.72 -42.17
N ALA A 555 -7.40 -22.63 -43.54
CA ALA A 555 -7.69 -23.77 -44.39
C ALA A 555 -6.65 -24.92 -44.27
N ASP A 556 -5.39 -24.58 -43.97
CA ASP A 556 -4.31 -25.54 -43.82
C ASP A 556 -4.40 -26.21 -42.45
N LEU A 557 -4.64 -25.43 -41.40
CA LEU A 557 -4.74 -25.91 -40.00
C LEU A 557 -5.93 -26.84 -39.79
N LEU A 558 -7.04 -26.63 -40.50
CA LEU A 558 -8.17 -27.59 -40.46
C LEU A 558 -7.80 -28.99 -40.93
N LYS A 559 -6.72 -29.11 -41.76
CA LYS A 559 -6.27 -30.41 -42.30
C LYS A 559 -5.07 -30.97 -41.54
N THR A 560 -4.23 -30.10 -40.94
CA THR A 560 -2.91 -30.48 -40.41
C THR A 560 -2.81 -30.43 -38.90
N CYS A 561 -3.73 -29.72 -38.22
CA CYS A 561 -3.68 -29.53 -36.76
C CYS A 561 -4.97 -30.07 -36.08
N PRO A 562 -4.95 -31.27 -35.49
CA PRO A 562 -6.11 -31.84 -34.83
C PRO A 562 -6.71 -30.96 -33.73
N VAL A 563 -5.86 -30.26 -32.97
CA VAL A 563 -6.30 -29.33 -31.90
C VAL A 563 -7.11 -28.18 -32.49
N TYR A 564 -6.66 -27.62 -33.62
CA TYR A 564 -7.39 -26.54 -34.29
C TYR A 564 -8.74 -27.03 -34.87
N GLU A 565 -8.72 -28.20 -35.47
CA GLU A 565 -9.96 -28.86 -35.99
C GLU A 565 -10.96 -29.06 -34.87
N GLU A 566 -10.55 -29.59 -33.72
CA GLU A 566 -11.41 -29.81 -32.55
C GLU A 566 -12.01 -28.49 -32.05
N ILE A 567 -11.19 -27.44 -31.87
CA ILE A 567 -11.64 -26.11 -31.44
C ILE A 567 -12.68 -25.56 -32.46
N TYR A 568 -12.41 -25.68 -33.74
CA TYR A 568 -13.30 -25.21 -34.79
C TYR A 568 -14.61 -26.03 -34.82
N ALA A 569 -14.51 -27.34 -34.80
CA ALA A 569 -15.68 -28.24 -34.79
C ALA A 569 -16.58 -28.03 -33.58
N SER A 570 -16.01 -27.76 -32.40
CA SER A 570 -16.79 -27.48 -31.19
C SER A 570 -17.64 -26.20 -31.28
N GLN A 571 -17.25 -25.26 -32.16
CA GLN A 571 -17.94 -23.96 -32.33
C GLN A 571 -18.94 -23.97 -33.51
N PHE A 572 -18.72 -24.78 -34.51
CA PHE A 572 -19.50 -24.80 -35.76
C PHE A 572 -20.26 -26.09 -36.02
N LYS A 573 -19.96 -27.21 -35.32
CA LYS A 573 -20.81 -28.39 -35.33
C LYS A 573 -22.00 -28.18 -34.39
N LYS A 574 -22.97 -27.40 -34.83
CA LYS A 574 -24.34 -27.42 -34.31
C LYS A 574 -25.28 -27.45 -35.48
N GLY A 575 -25.94 -28.53 -35.61
CA GLY A 575 -27.06 -28.66 -36.51
C GLY A 575 -27.24 -30.09 -36.98
N ASP A 576 -27.75 -30.91 -36.12
CA ASP A 576 -28.79 -31.89 -36.39
C ASP A 576 -29.90 -31.70 -35.37
#